data_13b3a336f578d206659ac87917d780fa
#
_entry.id   13b3a336f578d206659ac87917d780fa
#
_cell.length_a   1.000
_cell.length_b   1.000
_cell.length_c   1.000
_cell.angle_alpha   90.00
_cell.angle_beta   90.00
_cell.angle_gamma   90.00
#
_symmetry.space_group_name_H-M   'P 1'
#
loop_
_entity.id
_entity.type
_entity.pdbx_description
1 polymer ?
#
loop_
_entity_poly.entity_id
_entity_poly.type
_entity_poly.pdbx_seq_one_letter_code
_entity_poly.pdbx_strand_id
1 'polypeptide(L)'
;YGSGVLCPNTGMYFNNSLGEIELNPQGFLGDTKGDRLISNMSPLVIKTDDGITTIGSPGADRISSAIAQVLINYSMNNDWKKAIDAPRFHVNGDGTVRAEPGSLEIDKNITITEEYDMYFGGVCVSGLNNAVFSHGDKRRGDTSWKN
;
A
#
# COMPACT_ATOMS: atom_id res chain seq x y z
N TYR A 1 -6.41 -17.42 -0.97
CA TYR A 1 -5.30 -16.52 -0.69
C TYR A 1 -3.98 -17.28 -0.66
N GLY A 2 -2.89 -16.58 -0.93
CA GLY A 2 -1.57 -17.16 -1.02
C GLY A 2 -1.48 -18.18 -2.15
N SER A 3 -0.73 -19.26 -1.93
CA SER A 3 -0.57 -20.35 -2.91
C SER A 3 -1.80 -21.27 -3.01
N GLY A 4 -2.79 -21.14 -2.14
CA GLY A 4 -3.86 -22.12 -1.97
C GLY A 4 -3.44 -23.43 -1.29
N VAL A 5 -2.16 -23.59 -0.95
CA VAL A 5 -1.61 -24.79 -0.31
C VAL A 5 -1.53 -24.59 1.20
N LEU A 6 -2.16 -25.48 1.93
CA LEU A 6 -2.13 -25.50 3.39
C LEU A 6 -0.85 -26.15 3.89
N CYS A 7 -0.15 -25.48 4.80
CA CYS A 7 1.00 -26.06 5.49
C CYS A 7 0.51 -27.14 6.46
N PRO A 8 0.98 -28.41 6.33
CA PRO A 8 0.51 -29.49 7.19
C PRO A 8 0.65 -29.18 8.67
N ASN A 9 -0.34 -29.54 9.46
CA ASN A 9 -0.39 -29.42 10.92
C ASN A 9 -0.31 -28.01 11.51
N THR A 10 -0.40 -26.95 10.69
CA THR A 10 -0.28 -25.56 11.17
C THR A 10 -1.56 -24.75 11.02
N GLY A 11 -2.47 -25.13 10.11
CA GLY A 11 -3.64 -24.33 9.74
C GLY A 11 -3.32 -23.06 8.95
N MET A 12 -2.06 -22.85 8.55
CA MET A 12 -1.61 -21.68 7.79
C MET A 12 -1.45 -22.02 6.30
N TYR A 13 -1.83 -21.09 5.42
CA TYR A 13 -1.52 -21.18 4.00
C TYR A 13 -0.11 -20.69 3.70
N PHE A 14 0.57 -21.34 2.76
CA PHE A 14 1.79 -20.80 2.19
C PHE A 14 1.48 -19.52 1.42
N ASN A 15 2.44 -18.58 1.43
CA ASN A 15 2.36 -17.37 0.61
C ASN A 15 2.51 -17.71 -0.89
N ASN A 16 2.28 -16.72 -1.75
CA ASN A 16 2.48 -16.81 -3.19
C ASN A 16 3.41 -15.70 -3.70
N SER A 17 4.37 -15.26 -2.90
CA SER A 17 5.24 -14.13 -3.26
C SER A 17 6.05 -14.38 -4.53
N LEU A 18 6.43 -15.63 -4.80
CA LEU A 18 7.07 -16.02 -6.07
C LEU A 18 6.15 -15.89 -7.28
N GLY A 19 4.84 -15.99 -7.09
CA GLY A 19 3.84 -15.87 -8.16
C GLY A 19 3.40 -14.44 -8.46
N GLU A 20 3.92 -13.44 -7.75
CA GLU A 20 3.62 -12.04 -8.01
C GLU A 20 4.46 -11.51 -9.17
N ILE A 21 3.85 -11.42 -10.35
CA ILE A 21 4.52 -11.02 -11.61
C ILE A 21 5.08 -9.59 -11.52
N GLU A 22 4.38 -8.69 -10.84
CA GLU A 22 4.79 -7.30 -10.65
C GLU A 22 6.11 -7.17 -9.87
N LEU A 23 6.40 -8.12 -8.99
CA LEU A 23 7.67 -8.19 -8.25
C LEU A 23 8.78 -8.94 -9.00
N ASN A 24 8.41 -9.67 -10.04
CA ASN A 24 9.31 -10.50 -10.83
C ASN A 24 9.20 -10.18 -12.33
N PRO A 25 9.52 -8.95 -12.77
CA PRO A 25 9.31 -8.52 -14.16
C PRO A 25 10.18 -9.28 -15.17
N GLN A 26 11.21 -10.00 -14.71
CA GLN A 26 12.07 -10.85 -15.53
C GLN A 26 11.63 -12.33 -15.52
N GLY A 27 10.47 -12.63 -14.92
CA GLY A 27 9.97 -13.99 -14.73
C GLY A 27 10.49 -14.66 -13.45
N PHE A 28 10.07 -15.89 -13.24
CA PHE A 28 10.50 -16.65 -12.07
C PHE A 28 12.03 -16.88 -12.12
N LEU A 29 12.68 -16.42 -11.10
CA LEU A 29 14.08 -16.76 -10.84
C LEU A 29 14.13 -18.24 -10.45
N GLY A 30 14.25 -19.13 -11.44
CA GLY A 30 14.31 -20.59 -11.31
C GLY A 30 14.81 -21.16 -9.97
N ASP A 31 15.42 -22.29 -9.91
CA ASP A 31 15.80 -23.06 -8.69
C ASP A 31 16.70 -22.35 -7.64
N THR A 32 16.39 -21.12 -7.29
CA THR A 32 17.11 -20.32 -6.29
C THR A 32 16.73 -20.72 -4.85
N LYS A 33 16.96 -21.99 -4.51
CA LYS A 33 16.73 -22.46 -3.15
C LYS A 33 17.62 -21.70 -2.16
N GLY A 34 16.99 -21.01 -1.24
CA GLY A 34 17.68 -20.26 -0.19
C GLY A 34 17.99 -18.80 -0.53
N ASP A 35 17.67 -18.32 -1.74
CA ASP A 35 17.80 -16.93 -2.09
C ASP A 35 16.69 -16.08 -1.47
N ARG A 36 16.96 -14.80 -1.30
CA ARG A 36 15.98 -13.84 -0.79
C ARG A 36 15.10 -13.35 -1.94
N LEU A 37 13.81 -13.29 -1.68
CA LEU A 37 12.86 -12.67 -2.60
C LEU A 37 12.93 -11.14 -2.51
N ILE A 38 12.78 -10.49 -3.66
CA ILE A 38 12.52 -9.04 -3.70
C ILE A 38 11.13 -8.80 -3.11
N SER A 39 11.02 -7.80 -2.27
CA SER A 39 9.75 -7.42 -1.65
C SER A 39 9.63 -5.91 -1.61
N ASN A 40 8.46 -5.40 -1.97
CA ASN A 40 8.08 -3.99 -1.81
C ASN A 40 7.36 -3.70 -0.48
N MET A 41 7.25 -4.69 0.40
CA MET A 41 6.69 -4.47 1.73
C MET A 41 7.50 -3.40 2.46
N SER A 42 6.82 -2.30 2.81
CA SER A 42 7.43 -1.10 3.40
C SER A 42 6.63 -0.67 4.64
N PRO A 43 6.54 -1.52 5.68
CA PRO A 43 5.90 -1.10 6.92
C PRO A 43 6.76 -0.01 7.56
N LEU A 44 6.11 1.07 8.03
CA LEU A 44 6.78 2.19 8.66
C LEU A 44 6.32 2.37 10.10
N VAL A 45 7.24 2.83 10.93
CA VAL A 45 6.97 3.35 12.27
C VAL A 45 7.51 4.77 12.35
N ILE A 46 6.63 5.71 12.65
CA ILE A 46 6.96 7.11 12.84
C ILE A 46 6.91 7.38 14.34
N LYS A 47 8.01 7.85 14.89
CA LYS A 47 8.12 8.29 16.27
C LYS A 47 8.29 9.79 16.30
N THR A 48 7.44 10.47 17.05
CA THR A 48 7.52 11.89 17.36
C THR A 48 7.57 12.10 18.86
N ASP A 49 7.74 13.32 19.32
CA ASP A 49 7.66 13.65 20.75
C ASP A 49 6.25 13.37 21.31
N ASP A 50 5.22 13.45 20.47
CA ASP A 50 3.83 13.25 20.85
C ASP A 50 3.36 11.79 20.80
N GLY A 51 4.12 10.88 20.19
CA GLY A 51 3.71 9.48 20.11
C GLY A 51 4.32 8.65 19.00
N ILE A 52 3.64 7.55 18.70
CA ILE A 52 4.06 6.56 17.70
C ILE A 52 2.91 6.31 16.73
N THR A 53 3.23 6.31 15.44
CA THR A 53 2.30 5.97 14.36
C THR A 53 2.88 4.88 13.49
N THR A 54 2.08 3.90 13.14
CA THR A 54 2.43 2.81 12.23
C THR A 54 1.65 2.94 10.94
N ILE A 55 2.30 2.63 9.81
CA ILE A 55 1.70 2.72 8.48
C ILE A 55 2.03 1.46 7.69
N GLY A 56 1.06 0.95 6.96
CA GLY A 56 1.23 -0.15 6.03
C GLY A 56 0.25 -0.08 4.87
N SER A 57 0.58 -0.72 3.77
CA SER A 57 -0.30 -0.84 2.60
C SER A 57 -0.07 -2.17 1.90
N PRO A 58 -1.11 -2.85 1.39
CA PRO A 58 -0.97 -3.83 0.33
C PRO A 58 -0.82 -3.13 -1.03
N GLY A 59 -0.49 -3.86 -2.09
CA GLY A 59 -0.53 -3.32 -3.46
C GLY A 59 0.71 -3.58 -4.31
N ALA A 60 1.51 -4.59 -3.99
CA ALA A 60 2.69 -5.00 -4.74
C ALA A 60 3.64 -3.81 -5.03
N ASP A 61 3.89 -3.47 -6.29
CA ASP A 61 4.74 -2.35 -6.69
C ASP A 61 4.17 -0.96 -6.31
N ARG A 62 2.85 -0.85 -6.04
CA ARG A 62 2.19 0.40 -5.62
C ARG A 62 2.32 0.71 -4.14
N ILE A 63 2.84 -0.24 -3.31
CA ILE A 63 2.95 -0.05 -1.85
C ILE A 63 3.72 1.23 -1.50
N SER A 64 4.90 1.40 -2.07
CA SER A 64 5.78 2.54 -1.78
C SER A 64 5.18 3.87 -2.21
N SER A 65 4.58 3.93 -3.41
CA SER A 65 3.96 5.15 -3.92
C SER A 65 2.70 5.53 -3.13
N ALA A 66 1.90 4.55 -2.71
CA ALA A 66 0.72 4.80 -1.89
C ALA A 66 1.10 5.37 -0.51
N ILE A 67 2.07 4.75 0.16
CA ILE A 67 2.55 5.23 1.47
C ILE A 67 3.17 6.62 1.35
N ALA A 68 4.01 6.86 0.33
CA ALA A 68 4.66 8.15 0.11
C ALA A 68 3.63 9.28 -0.08
N GLN A 69 2.61 9.07 -0.91
CA GLN A 69 1.57 10.07 -1.13
C GLN A 69 0.75 10.36 0.13
N VAL A 70 0.43 9.33 0.93
CA VAL A 70 -0.25 9.55 2.22
C VAL A 70 0.63 10.35 3.18
N LEU A 71 1.93 10.07 3.27
CA LEU A 71 2.84 10.82 4.11
C LEU A 71 2.97 12.29 3.68
N ILE A 72 3.08 12.54 2.38
CA ILE A 72 3.12 13.90 1.83
C ILE A 72 1.83 14.65 2.17
N ASN A 73 0.67 14.04 1.91
CA ASN A 73 -0.62 14.65 2.22
C ASN A 73 -0.79 14.91 3.72
N TYR A 74 -0.34 13.98 4.57
CA TYR A 74 -0.36 14.18 6.02
C TYR A 74 0.53 15.34 6.45
N SER A 75 1.73 15.46 5.89
CA SER A 75 2.65 16.57 6.22
C SER A 75 2.08 17.95 5.87
N MET A 76 1.19 18.01 4.89
CA MET A 76 0.53 19.26 4.46
C MET A 76 -0.73 19.58 5.29
N ASN A 77 -1.46 18.58 5.76
CA ASN A 77 -2.80 18.75 6.34
C ASN A 77 -2.89 18.35 7.81
N ASN A 78 -1.91 17.64 8.35
CA ASN A 78 -1.89 17.07 9.69
C ASN A 78 -3.16 16.26 10.07
N ASP A 79 -3.74 15.56 9.07
CA ASP A 79 -4.97 14.79 9.20
C ASP A 79 -4.82 13.46 8.45
N TRP A 80 -4.70 12.36 9.20
CA TRP A 80 -4.49 11.04 8.63
C TRP A 80 -5.66 10.58 7.76
N LYS A 81 -6.90 10.86 8.18
CA LYS A 81 -8.08 10.46 7.41
C LYS A 81 -8.12 11.14 6.05
N LYS A 82 -7.90 12.45 6.01
CA LYS A 82 -7.83 13.22 4.76
C LYS A 82 -6.66 12.76 3.89
N ALA A 83 -5.51 12.49 4.50
CA ALA A 83 -4.33 12.03 3.78
C ALA A 83 -4.56 10.66 3.13
N ILE A 84 -5.22 9.72 3.82
CA ILE A 84 -5.55 8.40 3.30
C ILE A 84 -6.60 8.49 2.19
N ASP A 85 -7.62 9.34 2.35
CA ASP A 85 -8.71 9.50 1.40
C ASP A 85 -8.36 10.36 0.18
N ALA A 86 -7.22 11.03 0.19
CA ALA A 86 -6.79 11.84 -0.94
C ALA A 86 -6.61 10.98 -2.21
N PRO A 87 -6.95 11.53 -3.39
CA PRO A 87 -6.74 10.84 -4.66
C PRO A 87 -5.29 10.47 -4.88
N ARG A 88 -5.05 9.30 -5.48
CA ARG A 88 -3.72 8.77 -5.75
C ARG A 88 -3.45 8.60 -7.22
N PHE A 89 -2.17 8.56 -7.56
CA PHE A 89 -1.69 8.14 -8.86
C PHE A 89 -0.52 7.15 -8.70
N HIS A 90 -0.24 6.42 -9.76
CA HIS A 90 0.91 5.53 -9.84
C HIS A 90 1.55 5.59 -11.22
N VAL A 91 2.88 5.60 -11.25
CA VAL A 91 3.67 5.49 -12.48
C VAL A 91 4.12 4.04 -12.61
N ASN A 92 3.65 3.37 -13.66
CA ASN A 92 4.02 2.00 -13.97
C ASN A 92 5.47 1.92 -14.49
N GLY A 93 6.05 0.74 -14.46
CA GLY A 93 7.42 0.52 -14.93
C GLY A 93 7.63 0.80 -16.44
N ASP A 94 6.57 0.83 -17.25
CA ASP A 94 6.58 1.22 -18.66
C ASP A 94 6.43 2.73 -18.90
N GLY A 95 6.34 3.51 -17.81
CA GLY A 95 6.17 4.96 -17.85
C GLY A 95 4.72 5.44 -18.02
N THR A 96 3.76 4.55 -18.14
CA THR A 96 2.34 4.93 -18.14
C THR A 96 1.89 5.36 -16.75
N VAL A 97 0.94 6.28 -16.67
CA VAL A 97 0.41 6.79 -15.39
C VAL A 97 -1.05 6.40 -15.26
N ARG A 98 -1.40 5.82 -14.13
CA ARG A 98 -2.79 5.64 -13.70
C ARG A 98 -3.07 6.58 -12.54
N ALA A 99 -4.26 7.16 -12.54
CA ALA A 99 -4.65 8.18 -11.57
C ALA A 99 -6.12 8.06 -11.18
N GLU A 100 -6.44 8.40 -9.94
CA GLU A 100 -7.82 8.53 -9.47
C GLU A 100 -8.39 9.91 -9.81
N PRO A 101 -9.73 10.04 -9.86
CA PRO A 101 -10.37 11.32 -10.11
C PRO A 101 -9.94 12.38 -9.08
N GLY A 102 -9.56 13.56 -9.56
CA GLY A 102 -9.10 14.65 -8.70
C GLY A 102 -7.64 14.57 -8.25
N SER A 103 -6.89 13.54 -8.69
CA SER A 103 -5.43 13.57 -8.64
C SER A 103 -4.89 14.50 -9.73
N LEU A 104 -3.59 14.74 -9.73
CA LEU A 104 -2.92 15.70 -10.61
C LEU A 104 -3.39 15.64 -12.08
N GLU A 105 -3.70 16.79 -12.65
CA GLU A 105 -3.81 16.98 -14.09
C GLU A 105 -2.39 17.02 -14.69
N ILE A 106 -1.89 15.90 -15.16
CA ILE A 106 -0.62 15.79 -15.87
C ILE A 106 -0.93 15.58 -17.36
N ASP A 107 -0.27 16.32 -18.22
CA ASP A 107 -0.66 16.59 -19.59
C ASP A 107 -0.49 15.46 -20.62
N LYS A 108 -0.04 14.24 -20.32
CA LYS A 108 0.10 13.13 -21.30
C LYS A 108 0.17 11.74 -20.68
N ASN A 109 -0.49 10.77 -21.37
CA ASN A 109 -0.45 9.33 -21.08
C ASN A 109 -1.00 8.92 -19.70
N ILE A 110 -2.06 9.59 -19.25
CA ILE A 110 -2.72 9.27 -17.99
C ILE A 110 -4.00 8.52 -18.29
N THR A 111 -4.17 7.40 -17.60
CA THR A 111 -5.47 6.72 -17.49
C THR A 111 -6.11 7.10 -16.17
N ILE A 112 -7.19 7.86 -16.21
CA ILE A 112 -7.98 8.20 -15.02
C ILE A 112 -9.02 7.11 -14.81
N THR A 113 -9.08 6.57 -13.59
CA THR A 113 -10.14 5.61 -13.21
C THR A 113 -11.46 6.35 -12.99
N GLU A 114 -12.59 5.67 -13.14
CA GLU A 114 -13.91 6.29 -12.93
C GLU A 114 -14.18 6.59 -11.45
N GLU A 115 -13.60 5.80 -10.55
CA GLU A 115 -13.75 5.89 -9.10
C GLU A 115 -12.49 5.43 -8.36
N TYR A 116 -12.53 5.49 -7.04
CA TYR A 116 -11.44 5.01 -6.18
C TYR A 116 -11.28 3.50 -6.33
N ASP A 117 -10.06 3.05 -6.61
CA ASP A 117 -9.76 1.66 -6.95
C ASP A 117 -8.73 1.07 -5.99
N MET A 118 -8.97 -0.18 -5.58
CA MET A 118 -8.02 -0.96 -4.77
C MET A 118 -6.66 -1.17 -5.47
N TYR A 119 -6.56 -0.90 -6.77
CA TYR A 119 -5.29 -0.86 -7.50
C TYR A 119 -4.28 0.07 -6.82
N PHE A 120 -4.72 1.22 -6.32
CA PHE A 120 -3.85 2.21 -5.66
C PHE A 120 -3.49 1.88 -4.21
N GLY A 121 -3.56 0.60 -3.84
CA GLY A 121 -3.23 0.10 -2.51
C GLY A 121 -4.37 0.20 -1.51
N GLY A 122 -4.03 0.27 -0.23
CA GLY A 122 -4.98 0.36 0.87
C GLY A 122 -4.25 0.74 2.14
N VAL A 123 -3.88 2.03 2.27
CA VAL A 123 -3.05 2.48 3.38
C VAL A 123 -3.83 2.49 4.68
N CYS A 124 -3.34 1.74 5.65
CA CYS A 124 -3.85 1.75 7.02
C CYS A 124 -2.85 2.41 7.94
N VAL A 125 -3.36 3.22 8.85
CA VAL A 125 -2.59 3.93 9.87
C VAL A 125 -3.17 3.60 11.23
N SER A 126 -2.31 3.35 12.21
CA SER A 126 -2.69 3.24 13.62
C SER A 126 -1.61 3.86 14.50
N GLY A 127 -2.01 4.39 15.62
CA GLY A 127 -1.05 5.03 16.50
C GLY A 127 -1.58 5.33 17.87
N LEU A 128 -0.66 5.79 18.71
CA LEU A 128 -0.91 6.33 20.03
C LEU A 128 -0.28 7.72 20.06
N ASN A 129 -1.12 8.75 20.12
CA ASN A 129 -0.74 10.15 20.21
C ASN A 129 -1.75 10.85 21.11
N ASN A 130 -1.47 10.93 22.43
CA ASN A 130 -2.40 11.28 23.51
C ASN A 130 -3.62 10.33 23.62
N ALA A 131 -4.08 9.73 22.53
CA ALA A 131 -5.12 8.73 22.45
C ALA A 131 -4.78 7.70 21.37
N VAL A 132 -5.32 6.49 21.49
CA VAL A 132 -5.19 5.48 20.44
C VAL A 132 -6.12 5.84 19.28
N PHE A 133 -5.64 5.70 18.06
CA PHE A 133 -6.42 5.93 16.84
C PHE A 133 -6.08 4.90 15.76
N SER A 134 -7.01 4.71 14.84
CA SER A 134 -6.77 3.97 13.60
C SER A 134 -7.62 4.53 12.47
N HIS A 135 -7.09 4.50 11.25
CA HIS A 135 -7.78 4.85 10.03
C HIS A 135 -7.53 3.82 8.96
N GLY A 136 -8.60 3.26 8.41
CA GLY A 136 -8.58 2.38 7.25
C GLY A 136 -8.76 3.17 5.95
N ASP A 137 -8.45 2.51 4.85
CA ASP A 137 -8.57 3.05 3.51
C ASP A 137 -9.90 2.65 2.88
N LYS A 138 -10.67 3.61 2.38
CA LYS A 138 -11.95 3.35 1.71
C LYS A 138 -11.83 2.43 0.47
N ARG A 139 -10.65 2.35 -0.13
CA ARG A 139 -10.36 1.43 -1.26
C ARG A 139 -10.40 -0.04 -0.85
N ARG A 140 -10.34 -0.32 0.45
CA ARG A 140 -10.30 -1.68 1.03
C ARG A 140 -11.34 -1.91 2.14
N GLY A 141 -12.38 -1.09 2.21
CA GLY A 141 -13.38 -1.16 3.28
C GLY A 141 -12.97 -0.32 4.49
N ASP A 142 -13.42 0.91 4.50
CA ASP A 142 -13.09 1.92 5.50
C ASP A 142 -13.53 1.50 6.91
N THR A 143 -12.58 1.38 7.81
CA THR A 143 -12.82 1.29 9.25
C THR A 143 -11.90 2.26 9.96
N SER A 144 -12.48 3.28 10.59
CA SER A 144 -11.74 4.25 11.39
C SER A 144 -12.22 4.21 12.84
N TRP A 145 -11.27 4.32 13.79
CA TRP A 145 -11.56 4.33 15.20
C TRP A 145 -10.66 5.34 15.93
N LYS A 146 -11.27 6.04 16.87
CA LYS A 146 -10.58 6.97 17.77
C LYS A 146 -11.23 6.89 19.16
N ASN A 147 -10.42 6.74 20.17
CA ASN A 147 -10.84 6.77 21.58
C ASN A 147 -10.48 8.10 22.23
#